data_70a312ad639a3121708161b8537f1ef5
#
_entry.id   70a312ad639a3121708161b8537f1ef5
#
_cell.length_a   1.000
_cell.length_b   1.000
_cell.length_c   1.000
_cell.angle_alpha   90.00
_cell.angle_beta   90.00
_cell.angle_gamma   90.00
#
_symmetry.space_group_name_H-M   'P 1'
#
loop_
_entity.id
_entity.type
_entity.pdbx_description
1 polymer ?
#
loop_
_entity_poly.entity_id
_entity_poly.type
_entity_poly.pdbx_seq_one_letter_code
_entity_poly.pdbx_strand_id
1 'polypeptide(L)'
;NNAHGSLSNLKAIFLGSLGANIAAAAIQKVGDAIGHVFDMAQEFSSIQARLGLIVGEQGNVAALNKEIYESARRSRTEYASMAETVATLSQSAHDAFPDPKEAVDFAEKINKVMAIGGTTGENKKNAMIQLTQGLASGQLQGDEFRSIAENAPMIENIIAKTMGVSRGELKKLASEGK
;
A
#
# COMPACT_ATOMS: atom_id res chain seq x y z
N ASN A 1 13.82 -31.20 2.63
CA ASN A 1 14.38 -31.86 3.85
C ASN A 1 15.77 -31.33 4.28
N ASN A 2 16.49 -30.53 3.45
CA ASN A 2 17.82 -30.02 3.81
C ASN A 2 17.81 -28.70 4.59
N ALA A 3 16.73 -27.92 4.56
CA ALA A 3 16.66 -26.64 5.25
C ALA A 3 16.55 -26.78 6.78
N HIS A 4 15.81 -27.79 7.26
CA HIS A 4 15.69 -28.06 8.69
C HIS A 4 17.01 -28.57 9.32
N GLY A 5 17.82 -29.32 8.58
CA GLY A 5 19.13 -29.80 9.04
C GLY A 5 20.15 -28.65 9.18
N SER A 6 20.14 -27.68 8.27
CA SER A 6 21.04 -26.51 8.32
C SER A 6 20.72 -25.58 9.48
N LEU A 7 19.46 -25.37 9.79
CA LEU A 7 18.99 -24.54 10.91
C LEU A 7 19.32 -25.15 12.28
N SER A 8 19.18 -26.46 12.42
CA SER A 8 19.54 -27.16 13.65
C SER A 8 21.07 -27.15 13.92
N ASN A 9 21.87 -27.26 12.87
CA ASN A 9 23.34 -27.16 12.97
C ASN A 9 23.82 -25.74 13.28
N LEU A 10 23.22 -24.71 12.69
CA LEU A 10 23.49 -23.31 13.03
C LEU A 10 23.13 -23.02 14.51
N LYS A 11 21.98 -23.54 14.97
CA LYS A 11 21.56 -23.42 16.36
C LYS A 11 22.56 -24.09 17.33
N ALA A 12 23.08 -25.27 16.99
CA ALA A 12 24.06 -25.99 17.79
C ALA A 12 25.42 -25.26 17.86
N ILE A 13 25.87 -24.67 16.76
CA ILE A 13 27.13 -23.91 16.68
C ILE A 13 27.02 -22.61 17.51
N PHE A 14 25.93 -21.89 17.44
CA PHE A 14 25.69 -20.67 18.20
C PHE A 14 25.54 -20.93 19.71
N LEU A 15 24.85 -22.01 20.10
CA LEU A 15 24.66 -22.37 21.51
C LEU A 15 25.96 -22.83 22.18
N GLY A 16 26.92 -23.37 21.43
CA GLY A 16 28.20 -23.81 21.96
C GLY A 16 29.25 -22.70 22.15
N SER A 17 29.06 -21.51 21.56
CA SER A 17 30.09 -20.46 21.51
C SER A 17 29.79 -19.22 22.39
N LEU A 18 28.58 -19.06 22.92
CA LEU A 18 28.17 -17.87 23.69
C LEU A 18 27.47 -18.28 24.98
N GLY A 19 27.84 -17.65 26.11
CA GLY A 19 27.23 -17.88 27.41
C GLY A 19 25.69 -17.78 27.35
N ALA A 20 24.98 -18.62 28.10
CA ALA A 20 23.56 -18.95 27.96
C ALA A 20 22.58 -17.74 27.80
N ASN A 21 22.89 -16.61 28.43
CA ASN A 21 22.00 -15.42 28.39
C ASN A 21 22.16 -14.57 27.10
N ILE A 22 23.35 -14.56 26.52
CA ILE A 22 23.60 -13.83 25.26
C ILE A 22 23.12 -14.68 24.07
N ALA A 23 23.23 -15.99 24.17
CA ALA A 23 22.76 -16.93 23.16
C ALA A 23 21.23 -16.88 22.99
N ALA A 24 20.48 -16.81 24.09
CA ALA A 24 19.01 -16.75 24.02
C ALA A 24 18.50 -15.48 23.33
N ALA A 25 19.05 -14.33 23.65
CA ALA A 25 18.68 -13.05 23.01
C ALA A 25 19.09 -12.99 21.53
N ALA A 26 20.25 -13.55 21.17
CA ALA A 26 20.70 -13.62 19.78
C ALA A 26 19.84 -14.57 18.96
N ILE A 27 19.44 -15.73 19.50
CA ILE A 27 18.57 -16.70 18.85
C ILE A 27 17.18 -16.09 18.62
N GLN A 28 16.65 -15.35 19.58
CA GLN A 28 15.36 -14.69 19.46
C GLN A 28 15.40 -13.64 18.34
N LYS A 29 16.44 -12.80 18.30
CA LYS A 29 16.63 -11.81 17.22
C LYS A 29 16.79 -12.44 15.84
N VAL A 30 17.48 -13.57 15.74
CA VAL A 30 17.62 -14.33 14.48
C VAL A 30 16.27 -14.96 14.10
N GLY A 31 15.53 -15.48 15.07
CA GLY A 31 14.18 -16.01 14.87
C GLY A 31 13.22 -14.92 14.35
N ASP A 32 13.25 -13.75 14.97
CA ASP A 32 12.45 -12.59 14.57
C ASP A 32 12.85 -12.12 13.15
N ALA A 33 14.14 -12.05 12.85
CA ALA A 33 14.63 -11.67 11.52
C ALA A 33 14.21 -12.68 10.43
N ILE A 34 14.26 -13.98 10.72
CA ILE A 34 13.77 -15.02 9.81
C ILE A 34 12.26 -14.94 9.65
N GLY A 35 11.51 -14.68 10.72
CA GLY A 35 10.07 -14.43 10.71
C GLY A 35 9.73 -13.26 9.77
N HIS A 36 10.39 -12.14 9.93
CA HIS A 36 10.20 -10.96 9.06
C HIS A 36 10.49 -11.26 7.58
N VAL A 37 11.55 -12.01 7.27
CA VAL A 37 11.84 -12.40 5.88
C VAL A 37 10.75 -13.32 5.31
N PHE A 38 10.20 -14.20 6.14
CA PHE A 38 9.11 -15.09 5.72
C PHE A 38 7.81 -14.32 5.48
N ASP A 39 7.47 -13.38 6.36
CA ASP A 39 6.30 -12.51 6.23
C ASP A 39 6.41 -11.63 4.98
N MET A 40 7.57 -11.03 4.73
CA MET A 40 7.84 -10.26 3.51
C MET A 40 7.72 -11.10 2.23
N ALA A 41 8.22 -12.34 2.26
CA ALA A 41 8.13 -13.25 1.11
C ALA A 41 6.67 -13.67 0.83
N GLN A 42 5.89 -13.89 1.88
CA GLN A 42 4.47 -14.23 1.77
C GLN A 42 3.64 -13.04 1.27
N GLU A 43 3.88 -11.84 1.80
CA GLU A 43 3.28 -10.60 1.33
C GLU A 43 3.59 -10.35 -0.15
N PHE A 44 4.86 -10.47 -0.53
CA PHE A 44 5.28 -10.32 -1.92
C PHE A 44 4.60 -11.35 -2.84
N SER A 45 4.52 -12.61 -2.42
CA SER A 45 3.84 -13.67 -3.18
C SER A 45 2.35 -13.36 -3.36
N SER A 46 1.68 -12.88 -2.32
CA SER A 46 0.28 -12.46 -2.37
C SER A 46 0.06 -11.29 -3.34
N ILE A 47 0.93 -10.27 -3.28
CA ILE A 47 0.91 -9.13 -4.20
C ILE A 47 1.09 -9.63 -5.64
N GLN A 48 2.06 -10.50 -5.91
CA GLN A 48 2.30 -11.05 -7.25
C GLN A 48 1.08 -11.79 -7.81
N ALA A 49 0.42 -12.59 -6.98
CA ALA A 49 -0.80 -13.29 -7.38
C ALA A 49 -1.94 -12.31 -7.75
N ARG A 50 -2.13 -11.27 -6.94
CA ARG A 50 -3.14 -10.22 -7.21
C ARG A 50 -2.85 -9.44 -8.48
N LEU A 51 -1.59 -9.06 -8.71
CA LEU A 51 -1.17 -8.39 -9.94
C LEU A 51 -1.34 -9.30 -11.16
N GLY A 52 -1.09 -10.60 -11.01
CA GLY A 52 -1.35 -11.59 -12.05
C GLY A 52 -2.82 -11.61 -12.47
N LEU A 53 -3.75 -11.55 -11.52
CA LEU A 53 -5.19 -11.48 -11.82
C LEU A 53 -5.57 -10.19 -12.57
N ILE A 54 -4.91 -9.08 -12.27
CA ILE A 54 -5.21 -7.76 -12.88
C ILE A 54 -4.75 -7.72 -14.34
N VAL A 55 -3.55 -8.20 -14.62
CA VAL A 55 -3.02 -8.17 -16.00
C VAL A 55 -3.57 -9.30 -16.88
N GLY A 56 -4.17 -10.33 -16.26
CA GLY A 56 -4.69 -11.49 -16.96
C GLY A 56 -3.62 -12.37 -17.62
N GLU A 57 -4.06 -13.40 -18.36
CA GLU A 57 -3.16 -14.42 -18.94
C GLU A 57 -2.16 -13.85 -19.97
N GLN A 58 -2.53 -12.79 -20.69
CA GLN A 58 -1.68 -12.16 -21.72
C GLN A 58 -0.86 -10.99 -21.18
N GLY A 59 -1.05 -10.62 -19.91
CA GLY A 59 -0.41 -9.48 -19.31
C GLY A 59 0.99 -9.76 -18.80
N ASN A 60 1.80 -8.72 -18.69
CA ASN A 60 3.17 -8.81 -18.19
C ASN A 60 3.25 -8.32 -16.73
N VAL A 61 3.11 -9.25 -15.78
CA VAL A 61 3.22 -8.97 -14.34
C VAL A 61 4.57 -8.32 -13.98
N ALA A 62 5.65 -8.75 -14.61
CA ALA A 62 6.98 -8.20 -14.33
C ALA A 62 7.10 -6.73 -14.77
N ALA A 63 6.48 -6.36 -15.90
CA ALA A 63 6.45 -4.97 -16.36
C ALA A 63 5.62 -4.09 -15.41
N LEU A 64 4.44 -4.54 -14.99
CA LEU A 64 3.61 -3.83 -14.02
C LEU A 64 4.32 -3.68 -12.66
N ASN A 65 4.98 -4.73 -12.19
CA ASN A 65 5.78 -4.69 -10.97
C ASN A 65 6.89 -3.64 -11.02
N LYS A 66 7.62 -3.60 -12.13
CA LYS A 66 8.68 -2.61 -12.34
C LYS A 66 8.11 -1.20 -12.27
N GLU A 67 6.98 -0.95 -12.91
CA GLU A 67 6.31 0.35 -12.92
C GLU A 67 5.84 0.76 -11.53
N ILE A 68 5.22 -0.16 -10.78
CA ILE A 68 4.83 0.03 -9.38
C ILE A 68 6.06 0.36 -8.51
N TYR A 69 7.15 -0.37 -8.67
CA TYR A 69 8.37 -0.15 -7.90
C TYR A 69 8.97 1.24 -8.18
N GLU A 70 9.06 1.63 -9.45
CA GLU A 70 9.57 2.95 -9.83
C GLU A 70 8.65 4.08 -9.32
N SER A 71 7.34 3.90 -9.40
CA SER A 71 6.33 4.81 -8.88
C SER A 71 6.41 4.96 -7.35
N ALA A 72 6.56 3.85 -6.64
CA ALA A 72 6.77 3.85 -5.19
C ALA A 72 8.01 4.66 -4.78
N ARG A 73 9.11 4.49 -5.51
CA ARG A 73 10.35 5.27 -5.28
C ARG A 73 10.12 6.76 -5.55
N ARG A 74 9.47 7.13 -6.65
CA ARG A 74 9.21 8.54 -7.02
C ARG A 74 8.27 9.24 -6.03
N SER A 75 7.35 8.49 -5.42
CA SER A 75 6.39 9.02 -4.43
C SER A 75 6.83 8.82 -2.97
N ARG A 76 8.02 8.24 -2.74
CA ARG A 76 8.54 7.91 -1.40
C ARG A 76 7.55 7.07 -0.59
N THR A 77 6.98 6.08 -1.24
CA THR A 77 6.03 5.13 -0.66
C THR A 77 6.67 3.75 -0.64
N GLU A 78 6.33 2.92 0.32
CA GLU A 78 6.75 1.52 0.35
C GLU A 78 6.15 0.76 -0.83
N TYR A 79 6.92 -0.16 -1.41
CA TYR A 79 6.48 -0.95 -2.57
C TYR A 79 5.20 -1.72 -2.28
N ALA A 80 5.11 -2.42 -1.13
CA ALA A 80 3.94 -3.20 -0.75
C ALA A 80 2.67 -2.34 -0.69
N SER A 81 2.75 -1.19 -0.03
CA SER A 81 1.65 -0.22 0.07
C SER A 81 1.21 0.31 -1.31
N MET A 82 2.16 0.61 -2.20
CA MET A 82 1.86 1.05 -3.57
C MET A 82 1.20 -0.06 -4.37
N ALA A 83 1.75 -1.28 -4.30
CA ALA A 83 1.23 -2.44 -5.03
C ALA A 83 -0.18 -2.83 -4.55
N GLU A 84 -0.43 -2.78 -3.25
CA GLU A 84 -1.76 -3.01 -2.68
C GLU A 84 -2.77 -1.95 -3.16
N THR A 85 -2.38 -0.68 -3.15
CA THR A 85 -3.22 0.41 -3.66
C THR A 85 -3.57 0.20 -5.13
N VAL A 86 -2.57 -0.09 -5.97
CA VAL A 86 -2.79 -0.36 -7.41
C VAL A 86 -3.69 -1.57 -7.61
N ALA A 87 -3.44 -2.66 -6.87
CA ALA A 87 -4.26 -3.86 -6.96
C ALA A 87 -5.72 -3.58 -6.59
N THR A 88 -5.94 -2.84 -5.51
CA THR A 88 -7.29 -2.51 -5.05
C THR A 88 -8.00 -1.57 -6.03
N LEU A 89 -7.34 -0.53 -6.54
CA LEU A 89 -7.90 0.37 -7.54
C LEU A 89 -8.29 -0.38 -8.81
N SER A 90 -7.39 -1.21 -9.35
CA SER A 90 -7.64 -1.97 -10.58
C SER A 90 -8.75 -3.01 -10.42
N GLN A 91 -8.94 -3.58 -9.23
CA GLN A 91 -10.00 -4.58 -8.98
C GLN A 91 -11.32 -3.96 -8.60
N SER A 92 -11.32 -2.98 -7.68
CA SER A 92 -12.54 -2.44 -7.08
C SER A 92 -13.08 -1.21 -7.82
N ALA A 93 -12.21 -0.47 -8.52
CA ALA A 93 -12.55 0.71 -9.29
C ALA A 93 -12.18 0.53 -10.79
N HIS A 94 -12.42 -0.67 -11.31
CA HIS A 94 -12.06 -1.02 -12.69
C HIS A 94 -12.67 -0.09 -13.73
N ASP A 95 -13.89 0.37 -13.53
CA ASP A 95 -14.54 1.32 -14.44
C ASP A 95 -13.83 2.67 -14.51
N ALA A 96 -13.20 3.09 -13.40
CA ALA A 96 -12.38 4.30 -13.34
C ALA A 96 -10.94 4.07 -13.82
N PHE A 97 -10.43 2.84 -13.72
CA PHE A 97 -9.05 2.46 -14.07
C PHE A 97 -9.04 1.16 -14.90
N PRO A 98 -9.49 1.22 -16.16
CA PRO A 98 -9.50 0.05 -17.04
C PRO A 98 -8.08 -0.45 -17.37
N ASP A 99 -7.07 0.44 -17.40
CA ASP A 99 -5.66 0.09 -17.53
C ASP A 99 -4.97 0.17 -16.15
N PRO A 100 -4.33 -0.91 -15.69
CA PRO A 100 -3.58 -0.90 -14.44
C PRO A 100 -2.50 0.19 -14.33
N LYS A 101 -1.98 0.67 -15.47
CA LYS A 101 -1.04 1.80 -15.51
C LYS A 101 -1.67 3.10 -15.06
N GLU A 102 -2.93 3.33 -15.39
CA GLU A 102 -3.67 4.51 -14.92
C GLU A 102 -3.85 4.47 -13.40
N ALA A 103 -4.08 3.29 -12.83
CA ALA A 103 -4.10 3.10 -11.38
C ALA A 103 -2.73 3.37 -10.72
N VAL A 104 -1.61 2.97 -11.37
CA VAL A 104 -0.25 3.30 -10.90
C VAL A 104 -0.03 4.81 -10.92
N ASP A 105 -0.34 5.48 -12.02
CA ASP A 105 -0.18 6.93 -12.16
C ASP A 105 -1.01 7.71 -11.16
N PHE A 106 -2.25 7.29 -10.95
CA PHE A 106 -3.13 7.88 -9.95
C PHE A 106 -2.58 7.70 -8.54
N ALA A 107 -2.22 6.48 -8.16
CA ALA A 107 -1.64 6.16 -6.85
C ALA A 107 -0.36 6.96 -6.59
N GLU A 108 0.51 7.13 -7.59
CA GLU A 108 1.71 7.95 -7.48
C GLU A 108 1.37 9.42 -7.19
N LYS A 109 0.44 9.99 -7.95
CA LYS A 109 0.03 11.40 -7.80
C LYS A 109 -0.58 11.66 -6.42
N ILE A 110 -1.48 10.79 -5.98
CA ILE A 110 -2.11 10.92 -4.66
C ILE A 110 -1.08 10.77 -3.53
N ASN A 111 -0.17 9.80 -3.62
CA ASN A 111 0.90 9.65 -2.64
C ASN A 111 1.81 10.88 -2.57
N LYS A 112 2.14 11.50 -3.70
CA LYS A 112 2.90 12.77 -3.75
C LYS A 112 2.13 13.91 -3.09
N VAL A 113 0.83 14.04 -3.37
CA VAL A 113 -0.03 15.05 -2.75
C VAL A 113 -0.08 14.88 -1.23
N MET A 114 -0.25 13.66 -0.75
CA MET A 114 -0.23 13.35 0.68
C MET A 114 1.13 13.70 1.31
N ALA A 115 2.23 13.35 0.65
CA ALA A 115 3.58 13.67 1.13
C ALA A 115 3.81 15.18 1.21
N ILE A 116 3.38 15.95 0.21
CA ILE A 116 3.44 17.43 0.20
C ILE A 116 2.58 18.01 1.32
N GLY A 117 1.41 17.44 1.56
CA GLY A 117 0.49 17.83 2.63
C GLY A 117 0.93 17.39 4.04
N GLY A 118 2.05 16.67 4.17
CA GLY A 118 2.53 16.15 5.46
C GLY A 118 1.71 14.97 6.01
N THR A 119 0.87 14.35 5.19
CA THR A 119 0.05 13.20 5.58
C THR A 119 0.92 11.95 5.62
N THR A 120 1.03 11.31 6.78
CA THR A 120 1.88 10.11 7.01
C THR A 120 1.18 9.06 7.85
N GLY A 121 1.75 7.87 7.94
CA GLY A 121 1.29 6.79 8.83
C GLY A 121 -0.16 6.39 8.61
N GLU A 122 -0.91 6.20 9.68
CA GLU A 122 -2.31 5.77 9.66
C GLU A 122 -3.23 6.75 8.91
N ASN A 123 -2.98 8.05 9.00
CA ASN A 123 -3.78 9.05 8.28
C ASN A 123 -3.67 8.85 6.76
N LYS A 124 -2.47 8.55 6.26
CA LYS A 124 -2.25 8.24 4.84
C LYS A 124 -3.01 6.98 4.44
N LYS A 125 -2.92 5.93 5.25
CA LYS A 125 -3.61 4.66 5.00
C LYS A 125 -5.13 4.84 4.98
N ASN A 126 -5.68 5.52 5.98
CA ASN A 126 -7.12 5.78 6.08
C ASN A 126 -7.64 6.61 4.90
N ALA A 127 -6.95 7.70 4.55
CA ALA A 127 -7.32 8.53 3.40
C ALA A 127 -7.30 7.73 2.09
N MET A 128 -6.30 6.85 1.90
CA MET A 128 -6.20 6.02 0.71
C MET A 128 -7.33 4.98 0.63
N ILE A 129 -7.67 4.34 1.75
CA ILE A 129 -8.80 3.39 1.82
C ILE A 129 -10.10 4.10 1.44
N GLN A 130 -10.40 5.24 2.04
CA GLN A 130 -11.64 5.97 1.77
C GLN A 130 -11.72 6.49 0.33
N LEU A 131 -10.59 6.98 -0.20
CA LEU A 131 -10.52 7.41 -1.59
C LEU A 131 -10.77 6.25 -2.56
N THR A 132 -10.17 5.09 -2.29
CA THR A 132 -10.38 3.89 -3.10
C THR A 132 -11.82 3.39 -3.03
N GLN A 133 -12.45 3.43 -1.85
CA GLN A 133 -13.85 3.05 -1.68
C GLN A 133 -14.78 4.01 -2.44
N GLY A 134 -14.56 5.32 -2.34
CA GLY A 134 -15.33 6.31 -3.09
C GLY A 134 -15.21 6.13 -4.61
N LEU A 135 -14.00 5.83 -5.11
CA LEU A 135 -13.79 5.55 -6.54
C LEU A 135 -14.46 4.23 -6.97
N ALA A 136 -14.43 3.20 -6.13
CA ALA A 136 -15.06 1.92 -6.42
C ALA A 136 -16.59 2.00 -6.45
N SER A 137 -17.18 2.83 -5.58
CA SER A 137 -18.65 3.05 -5.56
C SER A 137 -19.13 4.04 -6.62
N GLY A 138 -18.21 4.76 -7.27
CA GLY A 138 -18.53 5.86 -8.18
C GLY A 138 -19.08 7.11 -7.47
N GLN A 139 -19.09 7.12 -6.15
CA GLN A 139 -19.59 8.21 -5.32
C GLN A 139 -18.69 8.40 -4.10
N LEU A 140 -18.32 9.63 -3.83
CA LEU A 140 -17.61 9.99 -2.61
C LEU A 140 -18.65 10.50 -1.59
N GLN A 141 -19.15 9.60 -0.77
CA GLN A 141 -20.19 9.92 0.21
C GLN A 141 -19.65 10.76 1.38
N GLY A 142 -20.57 11.30 2.19
CA GLY A 142 -20.23 12.26 3.25
C GLY A 142 -19.24 11.73 4.29
N ASP A 143 -19.28 10.44 4.61
CA ASP A 143 -18.38 9.83 5.60
C ASP A 143 -16.99 9.54 5.03
N GLU A 144 -16.91 9.00 3.81
CA GLU A 144 -15.64 8.83 3.09
C GLU A 144 -14.97 10.19 2.85
N PHE A 145 -15.75 11.16 2.38
CA PHE A 145 -15.24 12.50 2.16
C PHE A 145 -14.74 13.15 3.46
N ARG A 146 -15.48 13.02 4.56
CA ARG A 146 -15.08 13.54 5.88
C ARG A 146 -13.76 12.92 6.31
N SER A 147 -13.63 11.60 6.19
CA SER A 147 -12.40 10.88 6.53
C SER A 147 -11.21 11.37 5.69
N ILE A 148 -11.39 11.58 4.38
CA ILE A 148 -10.36 12.15 3.51
C ILE A 148 -9.99 13.56 3.95
N ALA A 149 -10.97 14.42 4.24
CA ALA A 149 -10.76 15.80 4.66
C ALA A 149 -9.99 15.90 5.98
N GLU A 150 -10.26 14.99 6.91
CA GLU A 150 -9.58 14.92 8.22
C GLU A 150 -8.16 14.34 8.12
N ASN A 151 -7.99 13.28 7.34
CA ASN A 151 -6.72 12.56 7.25
C ASN A 151 -5.76 13.13 6.19
N ALA A 152 -6.28 13.71 5.11
CA ALA A 152 -5.51 14.25 3.99
C ALA A 152 -6.09 15.58 3.47
N PRO A 153 -6.02 16.69 4.23
CA PRO A 153 -6.64 17.96 3.87
C PRO A 153 -6.18 18.55 2.52
N MET A 154 -4.97 18.18 2.07
CA MET A 154 -4.47 18.62 0.76
C MET A 154 -5.28 18.02 -0.38
N ILE A 155 -5.77 16.79 -0.25
CA ILE A 155 -6.64 16.15 -1.24
C ILE A 155 -7.98 16.90 -1.30
N GLU A 156 -8.58 17.21 -0.15
CA GLU A 156 -9.81 18.03 -0.10
C GLU A 156 -9.63 19.37 -0.83
N ASN A 157 -8.51 20.06 -0.60
CA ASN A 157 -8.19 21.31 -1.28
C ASN A 157 -8.09 21.16 -2.80
N ILE A 158 -7.47 20.08 -3.27
CA ILE A 158 -7.33 19.81 -4.71
C ILE A 158 -8.69 19.53 -5.34
N ILE A 159 -9.53 18.71 -4.70
CA ILE A 159 -10.88 18.42 -5.18
C ILE A 159 -11.70 19.73 -5.26
N ALA A 160 -11.73 20.52 -4.19
CA ALA A 160 -12.44 21.80 -4.17
C ALA A 160 -11.98 22.74 -5.29
N LYS A 161 -10.68 22.88 -5.48
CA LYS A 161 -10.09 23.71 -6.53
C LYS A 161 -10.44 23.21 -7.93
N THR A 162 -10.41 21.88 -8.14
CA THR A 162 -10.73 21.28 -9.45
C THR A 162 -12.21 21.47 -9.80
N MET A 163 -13.09 21.38 -8.81
CA MET A 163 -14.53 21.60 -8.96
C MET A 163 -14.91 23.09 -9.01
N GLY A 164 -13.97 24.00 -8.71
CA GLY A 164 -14.23 25.43 -8.68
C GLY A 164 -15.13 25.88 -7.52
N VAL A 165 -15.18 25.11 -6.43
CA VAL A 165 -16.01 25.37 -5.26
C VAL A 165 -15.16 25.63 -4.00
N SER A 166 -15.76 26.26 -3.00
CA SER A 166 -15.12 26.38 -1.68
C SER A 166 -15.11 25.04 -0.94
N ARG A 167 -14.20 24.87 0.04
CA ARG A 167 -14.20 23.68 0.91
C ARG A 167 -15.54 23.47 1.63
N GLY A 168 -16.20 24.56 2.04
CA GLY A 168 -17.51 24.50 2.68
C GLY A 168 -18.59 23.97 1.75
N GLU A 169 -18.61 24.43 0.51
CA GLU A 169 -19.53 23.94 -0.53
C GLU A 169 -19.24 22.49 -0.88
N LEU A 170 -17.96 22.12 -1.00
CA LEU A 170 -17.58 20.72 -1.25
C LEU A 170 -18.09 19.78 -0.14
N LYS A 171 -17.96 20.18 1.13
CA LYS A 171 -18.53 19.43 2.27
C LYS A 171 -20.04 19.28 2.18
N LYS A 172 -20.72 20.35 1.76
CA LYS A 172 -22.17 20.31 1.56
C LYS A 172 -22.55 19.38 0.43
N LEU A 173 -21.89 19.45 -0.71
CA LEU A 173 -22.13 18.55 -1.86
C LEU A 173 -21.92 17.09 -1.46
N ALA A 174 -20.81 16.78 -0.78
CA ALA A 174 -20.54 15.43 -0.30
C ALA A 174 -21.60 14.92 0.70
N SER A 175 -22.11 15.79 1.57
CA SER A 175 -23.19 15.42 2.50
C SER A 175 -24.53 15.18 1.81
N GLU A 176 -24.73 15.75 0.64
CA GLU A 176 -25.92 15.61 -0.21
C GLU A 176 -25.76 14.45 -1.23
N GLY A 177 -24.63 13.74 -1.24
CA GLY A 177 -24.34 12.67 -2.18
C GLY A 177 -24.15 13.14 -3.64
N LYS A 178 -23.65 14.35 -3.82
CA LYS A 178 -23.43 15.00 -5.14
C LYS A 178 -21.98 15.10 -5.48
#